data_2d120a4d1e04eef65da85ba48f8929af
#
_entry.id   2d120a4d1e04eef65da85ba48f8929af
#
_cell.length_a   1.000
_cell.length_b   1.000
_cell.length_c   1.000
_cell.angle_alpha   90.00
_cell.angle_beta   90.00
_cell.angle_gamma   90.00
#
_symmetry.space_group_name_H-M   'P 1'
#
loop_
_entity.id
_entity.type
_entity.pdbx_description
1 polymer ?
#
loop_
_entity_poly.entity_id
_entity_poly.type
_entity_poly.pdbx_seq_one_letter_code
_entity_poly.pdbx_strand_id
1 'polypeptide(L)'
;MPEWIDRVPYNSGTVDLYAPETAGVYRLIYKSNDDYYVFYVGQSDNLKERLKDHLSPGEPNECIKNHLKNHDCFFRYIEIGTQSERDRIEREEIDHWKPSCNTV
;
A
#
# COMPACT_ATOMS: atom_id res chain seq x y z
N MET A 1 -9.32 0.43 -18.84
CA MET A 1 -9.53 0.97 -17.48
C MET A 1 -8.48 0.40 -16.55
N PRO A 2 -7.80 1.21 -15.75
CA PRO A 2 -6.89 0.66 -14.74
C PRO A 2 -7.68 -0.13 -13.70
N GLU A 3 -7.07 -1.18 -13.21
CA GLU A 3 -7.69 -2.06 -12.23
C GLU A 3 -6.70 -2.34 -11.11
N TRP A 4 -7.23 -2.62 -9.91
CA TRP A 4 -6.41 -3.05 -8.79
C TRP A 4 -5.85 -4.43 -9.08
N ILE A 5 -4.55 -4.62 -8.83
CA ILE A 5 -3.96 -5.97 -8.94
C ILE A 5 -4.43 -6.85 -7.78
N ASP A 6 -4.27 -8.16 -7.93
CA ASP A 6 -4.52 -9.10 -6.83
C ASP A 6 -3.48 -8.93 -5.74
N ARG A 7 -3.80 -9.44 -4.53
CA ARG A 7 -2.86 -9.39 -3.40
C ARG A 7 -1.54 -10.07 -3.73
N VAL A 8 -0.45 -9.39 -3.39
CA VAL A 8 0.91 -9.91 -3.55
C VAL A 8 1.58 -9.88 -2.17
N PRO A 9 2.26 -10.95 -1.76
CA PRO A 9 3.01 -10.91 -0.51
C PRO A 9 3.97 -9.73 -0.49
N TYR A 10 4.09 -9.04 0.64
CA TYR A 10 4.81 -7.77 0.71
C TYR A 10 6.21 -7.96 1.27
N ASN A 11 7.19 -7.94 0.38
CA ASN A 11 8.62 -7.94 0.72
C ASN A 11 9.39 -7.30 -0.43
N SER A 12 10.68 -7.01 -0.22
CA SER A 12 11.48 -6.31 -1.22
C SER A 12 11.56 -7.08 -2.54
N GLY A 13 11.61 -8.39 -2.50
CA GLY A 13 11.68 -9.23 -3.71
C GLY A 13 10.42 -9.14 -4.55
N THR A 14 9.25 -9.22 -3.92
CA THR A 14 7.99 -9.14 -4.66
C THR A 14 7.72 -7.72 -5.15
N VAL A 15 8.14 -6.70 -4.41
CA VAL A 15 8.02 -5.32 -4.87
C VAL A 15 8.86 -5.12 -6.12
N ASP A 16 10.10 -5.61 -6.13
CA ASP A 16 10.95 -5.51 -7.32
C ASP A 16 10.36 -6.24 -8.52
N LEU A 17 9.70 -7.36 -8.27
CA LEU A 17 9.15 -8.20 -9.33
C LEU A 17 7.84 -7.69 -9.89
N TYR A 18 6.96 -7.16 -9.05
CA TYR A 18 5.58 -6.87 -9.44
C TYR A 18 5.20 -5.39 -9.42
N ALA A 19 5.87 -4.55 -8.65
CA ALA A 19 5.49 -3.14 -8.58
C ALA A 19 6.18 -2.33 -9.69
N PRO A 20 5.41 -1.48 -10.43
CA PRO A 20 5.99 -0.69 -11.49
C PRO A 20 6.59 0.61 -10.97
N GLU A 21 7.47 1.20 -11.76
CA GLU A 21 8.05 2.52 -11.49
C GLU A 21 7.15 3.62 -12.06
N THR A 22 5.85 3.52 -11.80
CA THR A 22 4.84 4.44 -12.30
C THR A 22 3.97 4.94 -11.16
N ALA A 23 3.18 5.96 -11.43
CA ALA A 23 2.33 6.59 -10.43
C ALA A 23 1.07 5.78 -10.15
N GLY A 24 0.60 5.81 -8.91
CA GLY A 24 -0.63 5.13 -8.55
C GLY A 24 -1.01 5.27 -7.09
N VAL A 25 -2.04 4.51 -6.72
CA VAL A 25 -2.53 4.39 -5.34
C VAL A 25 -2.32 2.94 -4.90
N TYR A 26 -1.99 2.73 -3.64
CA TYR A 26 -1.72 1.39 -3.13
C TYR A 26 -2.38 1.16 -1.78
N ARG A 27 -2.61 -0.13 -1.48
CA ARG A 27 -3.12 -0.61 -0.20
C ARG A 27 -2.08 -1.49 0.45
N LEU A 28 -1.85 -1.30 1.74
CA LEU A 28 -1.09 -2.25 2.55
C LEU A 28 -2.07 -3.04 3.40
N ILE A 29 -1.92 -4.36 3.41
CA ILE A 29 -2.89 -5.30 3.95
C ILE A 29 -2.18 -6.27 4.89
N TYR A 30 -2.82 -6.62 6.02
CA TYR A 30 -2.31 -7.70 6.84
C TYR A 30 -3.35 -8.81 6.95
N LYS A 31 -2.86 -10.02 7.21
CA LYS A 31 -3.72 -11.19 7.40
C LYS A 31 -3.77 -11.54 8.88
N SER A 32 -4.96 -11.79 9.40
CA SER A 32 -5.16 -12.24 10.78
C SER A 32 -6.35 -13.19 10.82
N ASN A 33 -6.14 -14.41 11.32
CA ASN A 33 -7.20 -15.43 11.47
C ASN A 33 -7.98 -15.67 10.16
N ASP A 34 -7.26 -15.80 9.05
CA ASP A 34 -7.81 -16.04 7.71
C ASP A 34 -8.55 -14.85 7.10
N ASP A 35 -8.58 -13.71 7.77
CA ASP A 35 -9.16 -12.48 7.23
C ASP A 35 -8.07 -11.49 6.85
N TYR A 36 -8.40 -10.59 5.90
CA TYR A 36 -7.49 -9.59 5.38
C TYR A 36 -7.99 -8.20 5.72
N TYR A 37 -7.08 -7.34 6.20
CA TYR A 37 -7.43 -5.99 6.65
C TYR A 37 -6.50 -4.98 6.00
N VAL A 38 -7.08 -3.93 5.41
CA VAL A 38 -6.31 -2.81 4.87
C VAL A 38 -5.87 -1.93 6.03
N PHE A 39 -4.58 -1.77 6.25
CA PHE A 39 -4.08 -0.96 7.36
C PHE A 39 -3.48 0.38 6.91
N TYR A 40 -3.23 0.55 5.62
CA TYR A 40 -2.71 1.81 5.10
C TYR A 40 -3.07 1.95 3.62
N VAL A 41 -3.43 3.17 3.23
CA VAL A 41 -3.63 3.54 1.82
C VAL A 41 -2.73 4.73 1.54
N GLY A 42 -2.00 4.69 0.43
CA GLY A 42 -1.13 5.79 0.03
C GLY A 42 -1.13 5.99 -1.46
N GLN A 43 -0.44 7.03 -1.89
CA GLN A 43 -0.23 7.30 -3.30
C GLN A 43 1.21 7.69 -3.53
N SER A 44 1.67 7.52 -4.76
CA SER A 44 3.05 7.88 -5.12
C SER A 44 3.13 8.15 -6.62
N ASP A 45 4.10 8.94 -7.03
CA ASP A 45 4.47 9.06 -8.44
C ASP A 45 5.40 7.92 -8.89
N ASN A 46 5.90 7.12 -7.94
CA ASN A 46 6.69 5.92 -8.21
C ASN A 46 6.33 4.84 -7.20
N LEU A 47 5.42 3.94 -7.59
CA LEU A 47 4.90 2.91 -6.71
C LEU A 47 5.98 1.99 -6.16
N LYS A 48 6.90 1.53 -7.03
CA LYS A 48 7.97 0.62 -6.59
C LYS A 48 8.83 1.27 -5.50
N GLU A 49 9.26 2.49 -5.73
CA GLU A 49 10.11 3.21 -4.78
C GLU A 49 9.40 3.39 -3.43
N ARG A 50 8.14 3.83 -3.46
CA ARG A 50 7.40 4.09 -2.23
C ARG A 50 7.11 2.82 -1.44
N LEU A 51 6.75 1.74 -2.14
CA LEU A 51 6.52 0.45 -1.49
C LEU A 51 7.80 -0.08 -0.85
N LYS A 52 8.95 0.13 -1.47
CA LYS A 52 10.24 -0.25 -0.88
C LYS A 52 10.59 0.63 0.32
N ASP A 53 10.27 1.93 0.26
CA ASP A 53 10.54 2.85 1.36
C ASP A 53 9.85 2.41 2.66
N HIS A 54 8.59 1.95 2.56
CA HIS A 54 7.87 1.47 3.74
C HIS A 54 8.52 0.24 4.39
N LEU A 55 9.26 -0.53 3.62
CA LEU A 55 9.95 -1.73 4.12
C LEU A 55 11.31 -1.41 4.76
N SER A 56 11.80 -0.19 4.61
CA SER A 56 13.12 0.19 5.11
C SER A 56 13.08 0.38 6.63
N PRO A 57 14.23 0.20 7.31
CA PRO A 57 14.30 0.44 8.75
C PRO A 57 14.00 1.88 9.15
N GLY A 58 14.13 2.81 8.20
CA GLY A 58 13.88 4.23 8.44
C GLY A 58 12.44 4.67 8.27
N GLU A 59 11.50 3.75 8.09
CA GLU A 59 10.08 4.09 7.94
C GLU A 59 9.60 4.86 9.17
N PRO A 60 9.14 6.13 9.01
CA PRO A 60 8.73 6.94 10.17
C PRO A 60 7.37 6.56 10.75
N ASN A 61 6.54 5.82 10.00
CA ASN A 61 5.21 5.44 10.48
C ASN A 61 5.30 4.17 11.32
N GLU A 62 5.27 4.32 12.65
CA GLU A 62 5.38 3.19 13.57
C GLU A 62 4.24 2.20 13.42
N CYS A 63 3.05 2.66 13.07
CA CYS A 63 1.89 1.79 12.83
C CYS A 63 2.17 0.82 11.69
N ILE A 64 2.72 1.33 10.58
CA ILE A 64 3.11 0.48 9.44
C ILE A 64 4.19 -0.51 9.87
N LYS A 65 5.23 -0.04 10.57
CA LYS A 65 6.32 -0.91 11.03
C LYS A 65 5.81 -2.04 11.90
N ASN A 66 4.89 -1.75 12.81
CA ASN A 66 4.32 -2.75 13.70
C ASN A 66 3.58 -3.84 12.94
N HIS A 67 2.77 -3.48 11.95
CA HIS A 67 2.07 -4.48 11.14
C HIS A 67 3.03 -5.34 10.33
N LEU A 68 4.04 -4.71 9.71
CA LEU A 68 5.05 -5.43 8.93
C LEU A 68 5.82 -6.43 9.78
N LYS A 69 6.07 -6.10 11.05
CA LYS A 69 6.82 -6.95 11.97
C LYS A 69 5.97 -8.10 12.50
N ASN A 70 4.69 -7.87 12.75
CA ASN A 70 3.85 -8.80 13.52
C ASN A 70 2.87 -9.63 12.68
N HIS A 71 2.73 -9.35 11.40
CA HIS A 71 1.75 -10.03 10.55
C HIS A 71 2.33 -10.37 9.20
N ASP A 72 1.71 -11.34 8.52
CA ASP A 72 1.94 -11.56 7.10
C ASP A 72 1.24 -10.43 6.36
N CYS A 73 2.02 -9.67 5.60
CA CYS A 73 1.51 -8.49 4.91
C CYS A 73 1.50 -8.66 3.41
N PHE A 74 0.62 -7.91 2.76
CA PHE A 74 0.39 -7.96 1.32
C PHE A 74 0.21 -6.55 0.81
N PHE A 75 0.35 -6.36 -0.50
CA PHE A 75 0.03 -5.08 -1.13
C PHE A 75 -0.79 -5.28 -2.38
N ARG A 76 -1.55 -4.25 -2.72
CA ARG A 76 -2.25 -4.12 -3.99
C ARG A 76 -2.03 -2.70 -4.47
N TYR A 77 -2.09 -2.49 -5.78
CA TYR A 77 -1.99 -1.14 -6.34
C TYR A 77 -2.88 -1.01 -7.56
N ILE A 78 -3.11 0.26 -7.93
CA ILE A 78 -3.76 0.63 -9.18
C ILE A 78 -2.93 1.76 -9.78
N GLU A 79 -2.60 1.65 -11.08
CA GLU A 79 -1.82 2.69 -11.76
C GLU A 79 -2.73 3.83 -12.17
N ILE A 80 -2.40 5.05 -11.75
CA ILE A 80 -3.18 6.26 -12.05
C ILE A 80 -2.19 7.40 -12.28
N GLY A 81 -2.15 7.90 -13.52
CA GLY A 81 -1.14 8.85 -13.95
C GLY A 81 -1.36 10.30 -13.51
N THR A 82 -2.61 10.71 -13.24
CA THR A 82 -2.90 12.11 -12.91
C THR A 82 -3.02 12.30 -11.41
N GLN A 83 -2.47 13.43 -10.93
CA GLN A 83 -2.47 13.73 -9.50
C GLN A 83 -3.89 13.91 -8.95
N SER A 84 -4.77 14.58 -9.67
CA SER A 84 -6.15 14.80 -9.20
C SER A 84 -6.92 13.49 -9.07
N GLU A 85 -6.70 12.54 -9.98
CA GLU A 85 -7.32 11.22 -9.90
C GLU A 85 -6.77 10.44 -8.71
N ARG A 86 -5.44 10.49 -8.48
CA ARG A 86 -4.84 9.82 -7.34
C ARG A 86 -5.39 10.37 -6.03
N ASP A 87 -5.53 11.70 -5.93
CA ASP A 87 -6.06 12.33 -4.72
C ASP A 87 -7.49 11.86 -4.45
N ARG A 88 -8.31 11.78 -5.49
CA ARG A 88 -9.70 11.34 -5.38
C ARG A 88 -9.78 9.88 -4.94
N ILE A 89 -9.04 9.01 -5.60
CA ILE A 89 -9.05 7.56 -5.31
C ILE A 89 -8.51 7.30 -3.91
N GLU A 90 -7.42 7.95 -3.53
CA GLU A 90 -6.85 7.79 -2.18
C GLU A 90 -7.88 8.18 -1.12
N ARG A 91 -8.55 9.31 -1.30
CA ARG A 91 -9.57 9.76 -0.34
C ARG A 91 -10.73 8.78 -0.25
N GLU A 92 -11.22 8.29 -1.38
CA GLU A 92 -12.31 7.31 -1.42
C GLU A 92 -11.91 6.02 -0.72
N GLU A 93 -10.67 5.56 -0.94
CA GLU A 93 -10.14 4.35 -0.31
C GLU A 93 -10.01 4.51 1.19
N ILE A 94 -9.49 5.65 1.65
CA ILE A 94 -9.36 5.92 3.08
C ILE A 94 -10.74 5.96 3.75
N ASP A 95 -11.70 6.61 3.11
CA ASP A 95 -13.08 6.68 3.63
C ASP A 95 -13.74 5.31 3.70
N HIS A 96 -13.47 4.45 2.72
CA HIS A 96 -14.07 3.14 2.64
C HIS A 96 -13.47 2.15 3.66
N TRP A 97 -12.14 2.08 3.70
CA TRP A 97 -11.45 1.09 4.53
C TRP A 97 -11.18 1.56 5.95
N LYS A 98 -11.11 2.86 6.17
CA LYS A 98 -10.74 3.47 7.45
C LYS A 98 -9.47 2.83 8.03
N PRO A 99 -8.36 2.86 7.27
CA PRO A 99 -7.16 2.12 7.66
C PRO A 99 -6.56 2.68 8.95
N SER A 100 -6.12 1.79 9.83
CA SER A 100 -5.63 2.20 11.15
C SER A 100 -4.38 3.07 11.08
N CYS A 101 -3.54 2.91 10.08
CA CYS A 101 -2.28 3.63 10.00
C CYS A 101 -2.36 4.97 9.27
N ASN A 102 -3.53 5.33 8.73
CA ASN A 102 -3.74 6.62 8.10
C ASN A 102 -4.21 7.71 9.08
N THR A 103 -4.59 7.34 10.29
CA THR A 103 -5.17 8.25 11.27
C THR A 103 -4.17 8.64 12.36
N VAL A 104 -2.98 9.00 11.97
CA VAL A 104 -1.92 9.33 12.93
C VAL A 104 -1.69 10.82 12.95
#